data_34512c9c1d8c77e3d263bb37b803efb0
#
_entry.id   34512c9c1d8c77e3d263bb37b803efb0
#
_cell.length_a   1.000
_cell.length_b   1.000
_cell.length_c   1.000
_cell.angle_alpha   90.00
_cell.angle_beta   90.00
_cell.angle_gamma   90.00
#
_symmetry.space_group_name_H-M   'P 1'
#
loop_
_entity.id
_entity.type
_entity.pdbx_description
1 polymer ?
#
loop_
_entity_poly.entity_id
_entity_poly.type
_entity_poly.pdbx_seq_one_letter_code
_entity_poly.pdbx_strand_id
1 'polypeptide(L)'
;MEINYSRIVDKIESIDPINYSKNRNFIDGSVTKLSPYISRGLISTKYVFENILQKGIPFWKIEKFVQELCWRDYWQLIWKREGNLINSDLKRVQDGITNHSLSKSIYDANCGIEAIDNSINELYNTGYMHNHNRMYLASI
;
A
#
# COMPACT_ATOMS: atom_id res chain seq x y z
N MET A 1 -17.04 -4.33 -1.43
CA MET A 1 -16.03 -4.83 -2.40
C MET A 1 -16.60 -6.05 -3.09
N GLU A 2 -16.91 -5.95 -4.36
CA GLU A 2 -17.40 -7.09 -5.15
C GLU A 2 -16.23 -8.03 -5.46
N ILE A 3 -16.33 -9.29 -5.04
CA ILE A 3 -15.30 -10.30 -5.29
C ILE A 3 -15.67 -11.02 -6.60
N ASN A 4 -15.23 -10.45 -7.72
CA ASN A 4 -15.28 -11.10 -9.02
C ASN A 4 -13.84 -11.44 -9.43
N TYR A 5 -13.48 -12.72 -9.43
CA TYR A 5 -12.12 -13.18 -9.71
C TYR A 5 -11.66 -12.80 -11.12
N SER A 6 -12.52 -12.86 -12.14
CA SER A 6 -12.15 -12.46 -13.49
C SER A 6 -11.74 -10.99 -13.56
N ARG A 7 -12.46 -10.09 -12.88
CA ARG A 7 -12.07 -8.67 -12.80
C ARG A 7 -10.74 -8.44 -12.08
N ILE A 8 -10.36 -9.32 -11.14
CA ILE A 8 -9.04 -9.25 -10.50
C ILE A 8 -7.95 -9.64 -11.49
N VAL A 9 -8.18 -10.67 -12.29
CA VAL A 9 -7.26 -11.10 -13.35
C VAL A 9 -7.11 -9.99 -14.39
N ASP A 10 -8.21 -9.43 -14.88
CA ASP A 10 -8.20 -8.29 -15.83
C ASP A 10 -7.38 -7.11 -15.31
N LYS A 11 -7.50 -6.80 -14.00
CA LYS A 11 -6.67 -5.78 -13.36
C LYS A 11 -5.18 -6.13 -13.37
N ILE A 12 -4.82 -7.40 -13.17
CA ILE A 12 -3.42 -7.82 -13.20
C ILE A 12 -2.87 -7.72 -14.64
N GLU A 13 -3.64 -8.14 -15.61
CA GLU A 13 -3.27 -8.05 -17.02
C GLU A 13 -3.13 -6.60 -17.49
N SER A 14 -3.95 -5.69 -16.99
CA SER A 14 -3.89 -4.26 -17.33
C SER A 14 -2.76 -3.48 -16.66
N ILE A 15 -1.97 -4.09 -15.74
CA ILE A 15 -0.88 -3.40 -15.06
C ILE A 15 0.15 -2.89 -16.07
N ASP A 16 0.45 -1.60 -16.00
CA ASP A 16 1.61 -0.99 -16.64
C ASP A 16 2.72 -0.77 -15.59
N PRO A 17 3.69 -1.69 -15.49
CA PRO A 17 4.74 -1.61 -14.48
C PRO A 17 5.74 -0.49 -14.73
N ILE A 18 5.82 0.02 -15.97
CA ILE A 18 6.69 1.14 -16.33
C ILE A 18 6.10 2.45 -15.82
N ASN A 19 4.82 2.71 -16.10
CA ASN A 19 4.14 3.90 -15.59
C ASN A 19 4.00 3.85 -14.07
N TYR A 20 3.70 2.70 -13.50
CA TYR A 20 3.75 2.50 -12.06
C TYR A 20 5.08 2.99 -11.47
N SER A 21 6.20 2.57 -12.06
CA SER A 21 7.53 2.94 -11.58
C SER A 21 7.78 4.45 -11.59
N LYS A 22 7.18 5.16 -12.57
CA LYS A 22 7.36 6.61 -12.75
C LYS A 22 6.50 7.46 -11.83
N ASN A 23 5.24 7.06 -11.64
CA ASN A 23 4.24 7.97 -11.06
C ASN A 23 3.45 7.41 -9.85
N ARG A 24 3.79 6.23 -9.34
CA ARG A 24 3.07 5.59 -8.22
C ARG A 24 2.95 6.44 -6.95
N ASN A 25 3.79 7.47 -6.79
CA ASN A 25 3.77 8.36 -5.63
C ASN A 25 2.81 9.54 -5.78
N PHE A 26 2.28 9.76 -6.98
CA PHE A 26 1.28 10.80 -7.20
C PHE A 26 -0.12 10.28 -6.84
N ILE A 27 -1.00 11.19 -6.44
CA ILE A 27 -2.37 10.86 -6.01
C ILE A 27 -3.14 10.13 -7.12
N ASP A 28 -2.98 10.60 -8.36
CA ASP A 28 -3.55 10.05 -9.59
C ASP A 28 -2.62 9.09 -10.34
N GLY A 29 -1.57 8.61 -9.65
CA GLY A 29 -0.57 7.72 -10.22
C GLY A 29 -1.12 6.35 -10.61
N SER A 30 -0.34 5.65 -11.45
CA SER A 30 -0.68 4.32 -12.00
C SER A 30 -0.53 3.22 -10.95
N VAL A 31 -1.27 3.30 -9.83
CA VAL A 31 -1.28 2.28 -8.78
C VAL A 31 -2.22 1.13 -9.13
N THR A 32 -1.82 -0.09 -8.77
CA THR A 32 -2.55 -1.31 -9.17
C THR A 32 -3.87 -1.51 -8.42
N LYS A 33 -4.02 -0.93 -7.22
CA LYS A 33 -5.13 -1.17 -6.29
C LYS A 33 -5.37 -2.67 -6.00
N LEU A 34 -4.32 -3.50 -6.08
CA LEU A 34 -4.38 -4.94 -5.79
C LEU A 34 -4.21 -5.28 -4.30
N SER A 35 -3.77 -4.32 -3.49
CA SER A 35 -3.46 -4.56 -2.07
C SER A 35 -4.61 -5.20 -1.27
N PRO A 36 -5.90 -4.86 -1.46
CA PRO A 36 -6.99 -5.52 -0.76
C PRO A 36 -7.13 -7.01 -1.10
N TYR A 37 -6.85 -7.40 -2.33
CA TYR A 37 -6.95 -8.79 -2.80
C TYR A 37 -5.78 -9.63 -2.31
N ILE A 38 -4.57 -9.06 -2.34
CA ILE A 38 -3.36 -9.73 -1.84
C ILE A 38 -3.45 -9.92 -0.32
N SER A 39 -3.85 -8.89 0.43
CA SER A 39 -3.94 -8.96 1.90
C SER A 39 -4.99 -9.96 2.40
N ARG A 40 -5.99 -10.27 1.60
CA ARG A 40 -7.03 -11.27 1.90
C ARG A 40 -6.74 -12.64 1.30
N GLY A 41 -5.57 -12.84 0.68
CA GLY A 41 -5.15 -14.13 0.13
C GLY A 41 -5.87 -14.55 -1.15
N LEU A 42 -6.59 -13.65 -1.83
CA LEU A 42 -7.28 -13.96 -3.10
C LEU A 42 -6.29 -14.13 -4.26
N ILE A 43 -5.19 -13.42 -4.22
CA ILE A 43 -4.05 -13.53 -5.14
C ILE A 43 -2.75 -13.40 -4.34
N SER A 44 -1.67 -14.00 -4.84
CA SER A 44 -0.34 -13.88 -4.23
C SER A 44 0.52 -12.83 -4.94
N THR A 45 1.52 -12.29 -4.24
CA THR A 45 2.57 -11.45 -4.83
C THR A 45 3.31 -12.20 -5.94
N LYS A 46 3.56 -13.50 -5.74
CA LYS A 46 4.16 -14.39 -6.75
C LYS A 46 3.32 -14.43 -8.04
N TYR A 47 2.01 -14.61 -7.93
CA TYR A 47 1.13 -14.64 -9.09
C TYR A 47 1.17 -13.33 -9.89
N VAL A 48 1.14 -12.19 -9.20
CA VAL A 48 1.29 -10.86 -9.83
C VAL A 48 2.64 -10.74 -10.52
N PHE A 49 3.71 -11.15 -9.86
CA PHE A 49 5.07 -11.10 -10.41
C PHE A 49 5.20 -11.95 -11.69
N GLU A 50 4.71 -13.19 -11.69
CA GLU A 50 4.75 -14.09 -12.84
C GLU A 50 4.00 -13.50 -14.05
N ASN A 51 2.84 -12.88 -13.82
CA ASN A 51 2.10 -12.20 -14.90
C ASN A 51 2.88 -11.01 -15.47
N ILE A 52 3.58 -10.24 -14.63
CA ILE A 52 4.40 -9.12 -15.11
C ILE A 52 5.60 -9.62 -15.94
N LEU A 53 6.23 -10.73 -15.54
CA LEU A 53 7.32 -11.34 -16.32
C LEU A 53 6.87 -11.81 -17.69
N GLN A 54 5.65 -12.39 -17.80
CA GLN A 54 5.08 -12.85 -19.05
C GLN A 54 4.88 -11.75 -20.09
N LYS A 55 4.85 -10.46 -19.65
CA LYS A 55 4.78 -9.32 -20.58
C LYS A 55 6.06 -9.12 -21.41
N GLY A 56 7.15 -9.85 -21.13
CA GLY A 56 8.41 -9.76 -21.87
C GLY A 56 9.13 -8.41 -21.77
N ILE A 57 8.77 -7.58 -20.79
CA ILE A 57 9.40 -6.27 -20.57
C ILE A 57 10.78 -6.48 -19.94
N PRO A 58 11.85 -5.84 -20.42
CA PRO A 58 13.17 -5.93 -19.82
C PRO A 58 13.16 -5.64 -18.32
N PHE A 59 13.80 -6.49 -17.51
CA PHE A 59 13.72 -6.44 -16.04
C PHE A 59 14.07 -5.05 -15.46
N TRP A 60 15.08 -4.38 -15.99
CA TRP A 60 15.48 -3.05 -15.53
C TRP A 60 14.40 -1.97 -15.66
N LYS A 61 13.39 -2.17 -16.54
CA LYS A 61 12.23 -1.27 -16.65
C LYS A 61 11.14 -1.54 -15.61
N ILE A 62 11.11 -2.75 -15.07
CA ILE A 62 10.09 -3.20 -14.10
C ILE A 62 10.67 -3.40 -12.69
N GLU A 63 11.98 -3.24 -12.52
CA GLU A 63 12.68 -3.47 -11.25
C GLU A 63 11.98 -2.79 -10.07
N LYS A 64 11.59 -1.53 -10.25
CA LYS A 64 10.92 -0.79 -9.18
C LYS A 64 9.56 -1.37 -8.81
N PHE A 65 8.79 -1.86 -9.77
CA PHE A 65 7.54 -2.57 -9.51
C PHE A 65 7.79 -3.85 -8.72
N VAL A 66 8.81 -4.61 -9.12
CA VAL A 66 9.19 -5.86 -8.44
C VAL A 66 9.66 -5.58 -7.01
N GLN A 67 10.46 -4.54 -6.79
CA GLN A 67 10.87 -4.12 -5.45
C GLN A 67 9.66 -3.85 -4.54
N GLU A 68 8.62 -3.19 -5.03
CA GLU A 68 7.42 -2.90 -4.22
C GLU A 68 6.65 -4.18 -3.86
N LEU A 69 6.63 -5.20 -4.72
CA LEU A 69 6.11 -6.53 -4.37
C LEU A 69 6.98 -7.21 -3.31
N CYS A 70 8.31 -7.15 -3.47
CA CYS A 70 9.25 -7.73 -2.51
C CYS A 70 9.16 -7.07 -1.12
N TRP A 71 8.96 -5.75 -1.06
CA TRP A 71 8.74 -5.05 0.21
C TRP A 71 7.55 -5.62 0.98
N ARG A 72 6.48 -5.98 0.28
CA ARG A 72 5.31 -6.58 0.93
C ARG A 72 5.66 -7.92 1.57
N ASP A 73 6.35 -8.80 0.86
CA ASP A 73 6.76 -10.11 1.38
C ASP A 73 7.78 -9.97 2.51
N TYR A 74 8.73 -9.03 2.38
CA TYR A 74 9.68 -8.69 3.43
C TYR A 74 8.98 -8.28 4.73
N TRP A 75 8.01 -7.37 4.68
CA TRP A 75 7.29 -6.93 5.87
C TRP A 75 6.43 -8.03 6.50
N GLN A 76 5.89 -8.95 5.70
CA GLN A 76 5.24 -10.15 6.23
C GLN A 76 6.22 -11.06 6.99
N LEU A 77 7.44 -11.21 6.49
CA LEU A 77 8.50 -11.95 7.18
C LEU A 77 8.92 -11.26 8.48
N ILE A 78 9.07 -9.94 8.47
CA ILE A 78 9.36 -9.16 9.69
C ILE A 78 8.25 -9.35 10.71
N TRP A 79 7.00 -9.21 10.33
CA TRP A 79 5.88 -9.45 11.24
C TRP A 79 5.91 -10.86 11.83
N LYS A 80 6.11 -11.87 10.99
CA LYS A 80 6.21 -13.27 11.45
C LYS A 80 7.35 -13.49 12.45
N ARG A 81 8.46 -12.78 12.27
CA ARG A 81 9.64 -12.87 13.16
C ARG A 81 9.45 -12.13 14.47
N GLU A 82 8.98 -10.89 14.39
CA GLU A 82 8.89 -9.98 15.55
C GLU A 82 7.57 -10.18 16.35
N GLY A 83 6.53 -10.74 15.73
CA GLY A 83 5.25 -10.96 16.39
C GLY A 83 4.64 -9.66 16.92
N ASN A 84 4.27 -9.63 18.19
CA ASN A 84 3.65 -8.46 18.81
C ASN A 84 4.60 -7.26 18.99
N LEU A 85 5.92 -7.43 18.84
CA LEU A 85 6.87 -6.33 18.93
C LEU A 85 6.66 -5.26 17.85
N ILE A 86 6.00 -5.61 16.73
CA ILE A 86 5.63 -4.63 15.69
C ILE A 86 4.67 -3.52 16.19
N ASN A 87 4.01 -3.73 17.34
CA ASN A 87 3.13 -2.74 17.96
C ASN A 87 3.86 -1.77 18.88
N SER A 88 5.19 -1.83 18.91
CA SER A 88 6.06 -0.96 19.67
C SER A 88 7.16 -0.37 18.80
N ASP A 89 7.89 0.59 19.32
CA ASP A 89 9.01 1.22 18.61
C ASP A 89 10.16 0.22 18.40
N LEU A 90 10.33 -0.25 17.16
CA LEU A 90 11.32 -1.29 16.82
C LEU A 90 12.77 -0.81 16.82
N LYS A 91 13.01 0.47 16.48
CA LYS A 91 14.37 1.01 16.37
C LYS A 91 14.84 1.70 17.64
N ARG A 92 14.03 2.58 18.16
CA ARG A 92 14.28 3.36 19.37
C ARG A 92 12.95 3.86 19.93
N VAL A 93 12.87 3.98 21.24
CA VAL A 93 11.76 4.65 21.89
C VAL A 93 11.72 6.09 21.42
N GLN A 94 10.54 6.60 21.12
CA GLN A 94 10.33 8.00 20.75
C GLN A 94 10.18 8.83 22.02
N ASP A 95 11.17 9.70 22.28
CA ASP A 95 11.13 10.59 23.42
C ASP A 95 10.12 11.71 23.25
N GLY A 96 9.55 12.18 24.36
CA GLY A 96 8.66 13.35 24.37
C GLY A 96 7.21 13.08 23.95
N ILE A 97 6.83 11.84 23.65
CA ILE A 97 5.44 11.48 23.38
C ILE A 97 4.67 11.39 24.69
N THR A 98 3.72 12.31 24.87
CA THR A 98 2.86 12.37 26.06
C THR A 98 1.44 11.88 25.80
N ASN A 99 1.05 11.75 24.54
CA ASN A 99 -0.29 11.32 24.12
C ASN A 99 -0.19 10.18 23.08
N HIS A 100 -0.89 9.07 23.34
CA HIS A 100 -0.93 7.89 22.49
C HIS A 100 -2.30 7.75 21.77
N SER A 101 -3.15 8.76 21.84
CA SER A 101 -4.46 8.74 21.18
C SER A 101 -4.36 9.35 19.78
N LEU A 102 -5.21 8.86 18.87
CA LEU A 102 -5.36 9.47 17.55
C LEU A 102 -5.97 10.88 17.71
N SER A 103 -5.38 11.86 17.01
CA SER A 103 -5.93 13.21 16.97
C SER A 103 -7.37 13.19 16.42
N LYS A 104 -8.27 13.92 17.09
CA LYS A 104 -9.66 14.03 16.66
C LYS A 104 -9.79 14.62 15.24
N SER A 105 -8.96 15.59 14.89
CA SER A 105 -8.96 16.19 13.55
C SER A 105 -8.62 15.17 12.45
N ILE A 106 -7.73 14.23 12.73
CA ILE A 106 -7.41 13.11 11.83
C ILE A 106 -8.60 12.15 11.76
N TYR A 107 -9.15 11.76 12.92
CA TYR A 107 -10.30 10.86 12.98
C TYR A 107 -11.51 11.41 12.21
N ASP A 108 -11.78 12.70 12.34
CA ASP A 108 -12.91 13.39 11.71
C ASP A 108 -12.63 13.79 10.24
N ALA A 109 -11.44 13.47 9.69
CA ALA A 109 -11.00 13.90 8.35
C ALA A 109 -11.09 15.44 8.17
N ASN A 110 -10.66 16.19 9.15
CA ASN A 110 -10.72 17.66 9.22
C ASN A 110 -9.43 18.23 9.84
N CYS A 111 -8.29 17.84 9.30
CA CYS A 111 -6.99 18.37 9.73
C CYS A 111 -6.59 19.65 8.99
N GLY A 112 -7.35 20.05 7.96
CA GLY A 112 -7.10 21.22 7.12
C GLY A 112 -6.07 20.99 6.01
N ILE A 113 -5.61 19.76 5.81
CA ILE A 113 -4.76 19.35 4.68
C ILE A 113 -5.62 18.53 3.74
N GLU A 114 -6.08 19.16 2.65
CA GLU A 114 -7.06 18.58 1.72
C GLU A 114 -6.69 17.15 1.26
N ALA A 115 -5.42 16.92 0.90
CA ALA A 115 -4.96 15.61 0.44
C ALA A 115 -5.07 14.53 1.53
N ILE A 116 -4.87 14.87 2.80
CA ILE A 116 -5.01 13.97 3.94
C ILE A 116 -6.48 13.72 4.23
N ASP A 117 -7.29 14.78 4.34
CA ASP A 117 -8.72 14.68 4.64
C ASP A 117 -9.46 13.88 3.56
N ASN A 118 -9.16 14.11 2.28
CA ASN A 118 -9.69 13.32 1.17
C ASN A 118 -9.28 11.84 1.25
N SER A 119 -8.03 11.56 1.64
CA SER A 119 -7.55 10.17 1.77
C SER A 119 -8.21 9.42 2.93
N ILE A 120 -8.47 10.11 4.04
CA ILE A 120 -9.21 9.53 5.18
C ILE A 120 -10.66 9.26 4.78
N ASN A 121 -11.31 10.19 4.09
CA ASN A 121 -12.65 10.00 3.57
C ASN A 121 -12.73 8.85 2.55
N GLU A 122 -11.72 8.70 1.66
CA GLU A 122 -11.62 7.55 0.76
C GLU A 122 -11.54 6.23 1.55
N LEU A 123 -10.72 6.20 2.62
CA LEU A 123 -10.62 5.03 3.49
C LEU A 123 -11.97 4.67 4.13
N TYR A 124 -12.69 5.65 4.67
CA TYR A 124 -13.99 5.41 5.31
C TYR A 124 -15.05 4.93 4.32
N ASN A 125 -15.08 5.49 3.12
CA ASN A 125 -16.07 5.16 2.11
C ASN A 125 -15.78 3.86 1.37
N THR A 126 -14.50 3.52 1.15
CA THR A 126 -14.10 2.43 0.24
C THR A 126 -13.29 1.32 0.91
N GLY A 127 -12.74 1.57 2.10
CA GLY A 127 -11.77 0.70 2.74
C GLY A 127 -10.37 0.73 2.11
N TYR A 128 -10.12 1.67 1.20
CA TYR A 128 -8.83 1.85 0.53
C TYR A 128 -8.23 3.22 0.85
N MET A 129 -6.92 3.27 1.02
CA MET A 129 -6.13 4.49 1.08
C MET A 129 -4.83 4.26 0.31
N HIS A 130 -4.43 5.23 -0.50
CA HIS A 130 -3.17 5.19 -1.24
C HIS A 130 -1.99 5.02 -0.28
N ASN A 131 -1.04 4.12 -0.62
CA ASN A 131 0.06 3.80 0.29
C ASN A 131 0.91 5.02 0.70
N HIS A 132 1.14 5.94 -0.22
CA HIS A 132 1.92 7.14 0.05
C HIS A 132 1.24 8.05 1.10
N ASN A 133 -0.08 8.19 1.00
CA ASN A 133 -0.88 8.95 1.96
C ASN A 133 -0.90 8.30 3.35
N ARG A 134 -0.84 6.97 3.43
CA ARG A 134 -0.67 6.27 4.72
C ARG A 134 0.62 6.64 5.42
N MET A 135 1.71 6.83 4.66
CA MET A 135 3.00 7.24 5.23
C MET A 135 2.93 8.66 5.77
N TYR A 136 2.31 9.59 5.04
CA TYR A 136 2.10 10.95 5.52
C TYR A 136 1.20 10.99 6.76
N LEU A 137 0.07 10.29 6.71
CA LEU A 137 -0.85 10.23 7.85
C LEU A 137 -0.18 9.66 9.11
N ALA A 138 0.69 8.67 8.97
CA ALA A 138 1.42 8.09 10.09
C ALA A 138 2.54 8.99 10.62
N SER A 139 2.89 10.08 9.94
CA SER A 139 3.92 11.03 10.34
C SER A 139 3.38 12.32 10.99
N ILE A 140 2.06 12.49 11.03
CA ILE A 140 1.36 13.59 11.69
C ILE A 140 1.04 13.22 13.13
#